data_578661b223539da20d8974d5fedf2e48
#
_entry.id   578661b223539da20d8974d5fedf2e48
#
_cell.length_a   1.000
_cell.length_b   1.000
_cell.length_c   1.000
_cell.angle_alpha   90.00
_cell.angle_beta   90.00
_cell.angle_gamma   90.00
#
_symmetry.space_group_name_H-M   'P 1'
#
loop_
_entity.id
_entity.type
_entity.pdbx_description
1 polymer ?
#
loop_
_entity_poly.entity_id
_entity_poly.type
_entity_poly.pdbx_seq_one_letter_code
_entity_poly.pdbx_strand_id
1 'polypeptide(L)'
;MITDITITVKPEERNNNALIKKLAAKELFKQNIQLKKGEDFSLVFIKKSIDARHGSIKIHLKYKAYIGEEIDDKTLNGQDQLPQWKKADSGNSVLIIGSGPAGLFAALKLLEKGIKPVILERGCETSQRRKDIALISREKKVDNNSNYCFGEGGAGTFSDGKLYTRSNKRGNIDRILQIFVYFGADKSILTDAHPHIGTNKLPLVINNMRNKIIELGGEVHFNTRVTDLILDSKENEICVKGVKSQNTLSGQEKDFYASAVILATGHSASDIYRMIAKINPQSLEAKTFAAGVRVEHPRSLIDKIQYHGKDQGQLGAAEYRVTTQVDGRGVYSFCMCPGGFVVPSASSEGEIVVNGMSAKERNSKWSNAAIVVETRPEDIPQNFIEEAKADGCQALAGLYFRTYLEKLAAENGNGQEAPAQRLTDFIKNAKSKDFPPSSYTPGIVSSNLNEWLPPHLKDKLKKGFEEINKNMKGFICSDAVMIAIETRTSTPVRILRDKENCQCQGIKNLYPAGEGSGYSGGIVSSAMDGELVCNFLLSTL
;
A
#
# COMPACT_ATOMS: atom_id res chain seq x y z
N MET A 1 38.92 5.33 3.92
CA MET A 1 38.42 4.27 3.00
C MET A 1 37.05 3.79 3.47
N ILE A 2 36.07 3.71 2.57
CA ILE A 2 34.70 3.31 2.89
C ILE A 2 34.34 2.01 2.15
N THR A 3 33.77 1.01 2.86
CA THR A 3 33.33 -0.25 2.24
C THR A 3 32.08 -0.80 2.93
N ASP A 4 31.27 -1.59 2.20
CA ASP A 4 30.12 -2.30 2.74
C ASP A 4 30.53 -3.67 3.23
N ILE A 5 30.12 -4.04 4.43
CA ILE A 5 30.33 -5.37 5.01
C ILE A 5 29.00 -5.96 5.49
N THR A 6 28.89 -7.27 5.41
CA THR A 6 27.73 -8.00 5.97
C THR A 6 28.22 -9.05 6.94
N ILE A 7 27.76 -8.99 8.17
CA ILE A 7 28.06 -9.98 9.20
C ILE A 7 26.82 -10.80 9.55
N THR A 8 27.03 -12.05 9.92
CA THR A 8 25.96 -12.97 10.29
C THR A 8 26.11 -13.36 11.75
N VAL A 9 25.06 -13.16 12.51
CA VAL A 9 25.00 -13.49 13.94
C VAL A 9 23.74 -14.30 14.26
N LYS A 10 23.71 -14.94 15.43
CA LYS A 10 22.50 -15.55 15.98
C LYS A 10 21.58 -14.47 16.58
N PRO A 11 20.28 -14.77 16.78
CA PRO A 11 19.34 -13.82 17.37
C PRO A 11 19.77 -13.21 18.70
N GLU A 12 20.34 -14.03 19.60
CA GLU A 12 20.84 -13.62 20.91
C GLU A 12 22.09 -12.74 20.85
N GLU A 13 22.85 -12.81 19.77
CA GLU A 13 24.12 -12.10 19.58
C GLU A 13 23.94 -10.72 18.91
N ARG A 14 22.74 -10.41 18.43
CA ARG A 14 22.46 -9.24 17.56
C ARG A 14 22.84 -7.89 18.14
N ASN A 15 22.87 -7.77 19.47
CA ASN A 15 23.19 -6.51 20.19
C ASN A 15 24.58 -6.57 20.86
N ASN A 16 25.40 -7.59 20.59
CA ASN A 16 26.73 -7.72 21.15
C ASN A 16 27.75 -6.92 20.32
N ASN A 17 27.93 -5.64 20.67
CA ASN A 17 28.80 -4.71 19.94
C ASN A 17 30.26 -5.22 19.84
N ALA A 18 30.79 -5.87 20.88
CA ALA A 18 32.15 -6.41 20.85
C ALA A 18 32.30 -7.55 19.83
N LEU A 19 31.33 -8.46 19.81
CA LEU A 19 31.27 -9.54 18.81
C LEU A 19 31.10 -8.97 17.40
N ILE A 20 30.21 -7.99 17.23
CA ILE A 20 29.96 -7.31 15.95
C ILE A 20 31.26 -6.68 15.43
N LYS A 21 31.98 -5.91 16.26
CA LYS A 21 33.27 -5.29 15.86
C LYS A 21 34.32 -6.35 15.47
N LYS A 22 34.40 -7.45 16.22
CA LYS A 22 35.30 -8.59 15.92
C LYS A 22 34.96 -9.27 14.60
N LEU A 23 33.67 -9.50 14.32
CA LEU A 23 33.22 -10.12 13.05
C LEU A 23 33.41 -9.16 11.88
N ALA A 24 33.21 -7.87 12.07
CA ALA A 24 33.45 -6.84 11.07
C ALA A 24 34.92 -6.80 10.66
N ALA A 25 35.86 -6.84 11.62
CA ALA A 25 37.29 -6.91 11.33
C ALA A 25 37.66 -8.14 10.50
N LYS A 26 37.06 -9.31 10.79
CA LYS A 26 37.26 -10.53 10.01
C LYS A 26 36.74 -10.37 8.57
N GLU A 27 35.61 -9.71 8.41
CA GLU A 27 35.00 -9.51 7.09
C GLU A 27 35.83 -8.52 6.24
N LEU A 28 36.35 -7.45 6.84
CA LEU A 28 37.32 -6.53 6.20
C LEU A 28 38.55 -7.29 5.72
N PHE A 29 39.12 -8.16 6.57
CA PHE A 29 40.28 -8.99 6.19
C PHE A 29 39.98 -9.90 5.00
N LYS A 30 38.80 -10.51 4.92
CA LYS A 30 38.39 -11.34 3.76
C LYS A 30 38.27 -10.52 2.47
N GLN A 31 37.97 -9.23 2.57
CA GLN A 31 37.94 -8.29 1.44
C GLN A 31 39.34 -7.75 1.09
N ASN A 32 40.41 -8.36 1.63
CA ASN A 32 41.81 -7.92 1.48
C ASN A 32 42.09 -6.52 2.03
N ILE A 33 41.30 -6.07 2.99
CA ILE A 33 41.50 -4.80 3.70
C ILE A 33 42.22 -5.10 5.01
N GLN A 34 43.52 -4.75 5.08
CA GLN A 34 44.33 -4.89 6.27
C GLN A 34 44.39 -3.58 7.04
N LEU A 35 43.93 -3.60 8.27
CA LEU A 35 44.05 -2.48 9.20
C LEU A 35 45.53 -2.34 9.63
N LYS A 36 46.08 -1.15 9.55
CA LYS A 36 47.43 -0.84 10.06
C LYS A 36 47.44 -0.98 11.59
N LYS A 37 48.62 -1.20 12.17
CA LYS A 37 48.76 -1.31 13.62
C LYS A 37 48.32 0.01 14.29
N GLY A 38 47.27 -0.02 15.10
CA GLY A 38 46.68 1.15 15.75
C GLY A 38 45.59 1.87 14.95
N GLU A 39 45.29 1.42 13.73
CA GLU A 39 44.18 1.95 12.92
C GLU A 39 42.86 1.36 13.41
N ASP A 40 41.90 2.21 13.72
CA ASP A 40 40.53 1.80 14.10
C ASP A 40 39.57 2.06 12.93
N PHE A 41 38.39 1.47 13.00
CA PHE A 41 37.32 1.68 12.05
C PHE A 41 35.99 1.90 12.77
N SER A 42 35.17 2.70 12.16
CA SER A 42 33.80 3.00 12.62
C SER A 42 32.79 2.25 11.75
N LEU A 43 31.68 1.83 12.36
CA LEU A 43 30.61 1.12 11.71
C LEU A 43 29.32 1.95 11.71
N VAL A 44 28.78 2.24 10.53
CA VAL A 44 27.46 2.81 10.37
C VAL A 44 26.51 1.68 9.99
N PHE A 45 25.48 1.46 10.79
CA PHE A 45 24.50 0.42 10.57
C PHE A 45 23.59 0.78 9.38
N ILE A 46 23.50 -0.11 8.36
CA ILE A 46 22.72 0.12 7.15
C ILE A 46 21.43 -0.69 7.17
N LYS A 47 21.54 -2.02 7.48
CA LYS A 47 20.39 -2.91 7.28
C LYS A 47 20.45 -4.16 8.14
N LYS A 48 19.26 -4.57 8.63
CA LYS A 48 19.05 -5.84 9.31
C LYS A 48 18.08 -6.70 8.52
N SER A 49 18.38 -7.99 8.37
CA SER A 49 17.45 -8.98 7.82
C SER A 49 17.54 -10.30 8.59
N ILE A 50 16.42 -11.03 8.65
CA ILE A 50 16.30 -12.32 9.29
C ILE A 50 16.26 -13.38 8.20
N ASP A 51 17.07 -14.42 8.33
CA ASP A 51 17.06 -15.62 7.48
C ASP A 51 16.75 -16.85 8.33
N ALA A 52 15.56 -17.42 8.13
CA ALA A 52 15.08 -18.63 8.80
C ALA A 52 14.90 -19.83 7.84
N ARG A 53 15.35 -19.74 6.58
CA ARG A 53 15.04 -20.71 5.51
C ARG A 53 15.61 -22.11 5.72
N HIS A 54 16.69 -22.28 6.45
CA HIS A 54 17.45 -23.53 6.53
C HIS A 54 17.49 -24.11 7.96
N GLY A 55 16.42 -23.95 8.73
CA GLY A 55 16.29 -24.58 10.05
C GLY A 55 17.16 -23.98 11.14
N SER A 56 18.11 -23.08 10.85
CA SER A 56 18.82 -22.24 11.82
C SER A 56 18.52 -20.78 11.52
N ILE A 57 18.06 -20.07 12.54
CA ILE A 57 17.73 -18.64 12.37
C ILE A 57 19.03 -17.84 12.40
N LYS A 58 19.24 -17.01 11.39
CA LYS A 58 20.39 -16.12 11.25
C LYS A 58 19.94 -14.69 11.09
N ILE A 59 20.68 -13.74 11.67
CA ILE A 59 20.49 -12.33 11.46
C ILE A 59 21.67 -11.80 10.65
N HIS A 60 21.36 -11.22 9.47
CA HIS A 60 22.36 -10.52 8.67
C HIS A 60 22.30 -9.05 9.02
N LEU A 61 23.44 -8.50 9.44
CA LEU A 61 23.65 -7.10 9.77
C LEU A 61 24.60 -6.51 8.73
N LYS A 62 24.10 -5.55 7.94
CA LYS A 62 24.90 -4.83 6.95
C LYS A 62 25.37 -3.52 7.55
N TYR A 63 26.66 -3.24 7.45
CA TYR A 63 27.30 -2.02 7.90
C TYR A 63 28.08 -1.38 6.75
N LYS A 64 28.21 -0.06 6.82
CA LYS A 64 29.26 0.68 6.10
C LYS A 64 30.42 0.91 7.07
N ALA A 65 31.58 0.39 6.71
CA ALA A 65 32.81 0.53 7.51
C ALA A 65 33.61 1.73 6.98
N TYR A 66 33.97 2.62 7.87
CA TYR A 66 34.80 3.79 7.64
C TYR A 66 36.17 3.53 8.30
N ILE A 67 37.21 3.50 7.50
CA ILE A 67 38.56 3.13 7.92
C ILE A 67 39.45 4.35 7.76
N GLY A 68 40.00 4.88 8.87
CA GLY A 68 40.84 6.07 8.87
C GLY A 68 40.12 7.37 8.46
N GLU A 69 38.80 7.39 8.51
CA GLU A 69 37.96 8.56 8.18
C GLU A 69 37.04 8.89 9.34
N GLU A 70 36.89 10.19 9.64
CA GLU A 70 35.87 10.68 10.56
C GLU A 70 34.50 10.69 9.87
N ILE A 71 33.48 10.29 10.60
CA ILE A 71 32.09 10.30 10.10
C ILE A 71 31.45 11.57 10.62
N ASP A 72 30.93 12.41 9.71
CA ASP A 72 30.19 13.59 10.12
C ASP A 72 28.78 13.22 10.68
N ASP A 73 28.27 14.06 11.58
CA ASP A 73 26.96 13.85 12.22
C ASP A 73 25.81 13.84 11.23
N LYS A 74 25.93 14.47 10.05
CA LYS A 74 24.90 14.49 9.02
C LYS A 74 24.80 13.13 8.34
N THR A 75 25.92 12.53 7.98
CA THR A 75 26.01 11.17 7.42
C THR A 75 25.48 10.14 8.42
N LEU A 76 25.82 10.27 9.71
CA LEU A 76 25.31 9.40 10.78
C LEU A 76 23.79 9.49 10.95
N ASN A 77 23.21 10.66 10.73
CA ASN A 77 21.78 10.92 10.93
C ASN A 77 20.96 10.82 9.65
N GLY A 78 21.58 10.61 8.48
CA GLY A 78 20.91 10.54 7.19
C GLY A 78 20.22 11.84 6.77
N GLN A 79 20.65 12.99 7.31
CA GLN A 79 20.00 14.28 7.07
C GLN A 79 20.38 14.93 5.74
N ASP A 80 21.37 14.39 5.03
CA ASP A 80 21.91 14.98 3.79
C ASP A 80 20.92 14.95 2.61
N GLN A 81 19.81 14.22 2.72
CA GLN A 81 18.84 14.06 1.64
C GLN A 81 17.49 14.77 1.90
N LEU A 82 17.37 15.52 2.98
CA LEU A 82 16.14 16.27 3.25
C LEU A 82 16.03 17.47 2.30
N PRO A 83 14.88 17.65 1.66
CA PRO A 83 14.65 18.79 0.78
C PRO A 83 14.52 20.09 1.59
N GLN A 84 14.85 21.19 0.93
CA GLN A 84 14.53 22.53 1.44
C GLN A 84 13.17 22.95 0.85
N TRP A 85 12.17 23.02 1.69
CA TRP A 85 10.86 23.53 1.31
C TRP A 85 10.79 25.05 1.45
N LYS A 86 10.11 25.71 0.50
CA LYS A 86 9.95 27.16 0.42
C LYS A 86 8.50 27.54 0.71
N LYS A 87 8.27 28.75 1.16
CA LYS A 87 6.92 29.31 1.18
C LYS A 87 6.38 29.38 -0.25
N ALA A 88 5.12 29.02 -0.40
CA ALA A 88 4.44 29.08 -1.69
C ALA A 88 4.23 30.53 -2.12
N ASP A 89 4.51 30.80 -3.39
CA ASP A 89 4.12 32.06 -4.04
C ASP A 89 2.63 31.97 -4.44
N SER A 90 1.91 33.06 -4.31
CA SER A 90 0.47 33.16 -4.65
C SER A 90 0.19 33.15 -6.16
N GLY A 91 1.23 33.28 -7.01
CA GLY A 91 1.06 33.46 -8.46
C GLY A 91 0.65 32.19 -9.23
N ASN A 92 1.19 31.04 -8.86
CA ASN A 92 0.94 29.76 -9.54
C ASN A 92 0.46 28.71 -8.57
N SER A 93 -0.64 28.02 -8.89
CA SER A 93 -1.15 26.90 -8.10
C SER A 93 -1.34 25.65 -8.94
N VAL A 94 -1.19 24.50 -8.29
CA VAL A 94 -1.45 23.17 -8.85
C VAL A 94 -2.48 22.47 -7.97
N LEU A 95 -3.56 21.99 -8.59
CA LEU A 95 -4.55 21.17 -7.92
C LEU A 95 -4.05 19.73 -7.77
N ILE A 96 -4.25 19.14 -6.61
CA ILE A 96 -3.94 17.75 -6.30
C ILE A 96 -5.19 17.06 -5.80
N ILE A 97 -5.67 16.07 -6.53
CA ILE A 97 -6.89 15.34 -6.18
C ILE A 97 -6.53 14.09 -5.40
N GLY A 98 -6.78 14.12 -4.08
CA GLY A 98 -6.45 13.06 -3.13
C GLY A 98 -5.23 13.38 -2.27
N SER A 99 -5.36 13.14 -0.97
CA SER A 99 -4.35 13.36 0.07
C SER A 99 -3.60 12.08 0.47
N GLY A 100 -3.57 11.08 -0.41
CA GLY A 100 -2.76 9.87 -0.23
C GLY A 100 -1.26 10.12 -0.42
N PRO A 101 -0.40 9.06 -0.33
CA PRO A 101 1.05 9.25 -0.44
C PRO A 101 1.49 9.96 -1.71
N ALA A 102 0.88 9.67 -2.87
CA ALA A 102 1.21 10.34 -4.11
C ALA A 102 0.90 11.85 -4.03
N GLY A 103 -0.27 12.23 -3.51
CA GLY A 103 -0.68 13.63 -3.40
C GLY A 103 0.14 14.41 -2.38
N LEU A 104 0.41 13.85 -1.20
CA LEU A 104 1.21 14.51 -0.16
C LEU A 104 2.66 14.74 -0.60
N PHE A 105 3.29 13.75 -1.24
CA PHE A 105 4.66 13.91 -1.75
C PHE A 105 4.71 14.81 -2.99
N ALA A 106 3.68 14.82 -3.83
CA ALA A 106 3.54 15.80 -4.90
C ALA A 106 3.46 17.24 -4.33
N ALA A 107 2.66 17.46 -3.28
CA ALA A 107 2.54 18.76 -2.62
C ALA A 107 3.86 19.23 -2.02
N LEU A 108 4.57 18.35 -1.29
CA LEU A 108 5.89 18.66 -0.77
C LEU A 108 6.89 18.97 -1.88
N LYS A 109 6.81 18.25 -3.02
CA LYS A 109 7.69 18.48 -4.17
C LYS A 109 7.43 19.83 -4.84
N LEU A 110 6.19 20.27 -4.97
CA LEU A 110 5.85 21.60 -5.46
C LEU A 110 6.42 22.70 -4.56
N LEU A 111 6.34 22.51 -3.24
CA LEU A 111 6.88 23.46 -2.26
C LEU A 111 8.42 23.57 -2.29
N GLU A 112 9.17 22.60 -2.82
CA GLU A 112 10.60 22.76 -3.08
C GLU A 112 10.89 23.89 -4.09
N LYS A 113 9.93 24.17 -4.97
CA LYS A 113 9.99 25.24 -5.97
C LYS A 113 9.18 26.48 -5.60
N GLY A 114 8.51 26.49 -4.45
CA GLY A 114 7.64 27.60 -4.03
C GLY A 114 6.30 27.67 -4.77
N ILE A 115 5.89 26.61 -5.45
CA ILE A 115 4.58 26.54 -6.13
C ILE A 115 3.52 26.10 -5.11
N LYS A 116 2.37 26.77 -5.14
CA LYS A 116 1.27 26.53 -4.21
C LYS A 116 0.53 25.22 -4.52
N PRO A 117 0.58 24.18 -3.66
CA PRO A 117 -0.28 23.01 -3.79
C PRO A 117 -1.65 23.31 -3.20
N VAL A 118 -2.72 22.88 -3.90
CA VAL A 118 -4.10 22.89 -3.39
C VAL A 118 -4.63 21.47 -3.44
N ILE A 119 -4.73 20.81 -2.28
CA ILE A 119 -5.16 19.43 -2.15
C ILE A 119 -6.65 19.38 -1.91
N LEU A 120 -7.38 18.60 -2.71
CA LEU A 120 -8.80 18.30 -2.53
C LEU A 120 -8.95 16.83 -2.12
N GLU A 121 -9.46 16.59 -0.91
CA GLU A 121 -9.69 15.25 -0.37
C GLU A 121 -11.19 15.02 -0.11
N ARG A 122 -11.73 13.91 -0.64
CA ARG A 122 -13.16 13.60 -0.49
C ARG A 122 -13.58 13.27 0.92
N GLY A 123 -12.68 12.65 1.69
CA GLY A 123 -12.95 12.22 3.06
C GLY A 123 -12.48 13.22 4.09
N CYS A 124 -12.57 12.78 5.34
CA CYS A 124 -12.24 13.58 6.52
C CYS A 124 -10.74 13.54 6.84
N GLU A 125 -10.31 14.46 7.71
CA GLU A 125 -9.01 14.39 8.37
C GLU A 125 -8.89 13.13 9.26
N THR A 126 -7.67 12.74 9.61
CA THR A 126 -7.39 11.47 10.30
C THR A 126 -8.15 11.28 11.61
N SER A 127 -8.43 12.34 12.37
CA SER A 127 -9.13 12.26 13.65
C SER A 127 -10.60 11.89 13.47
N GLN A 128 -11.31 12.54 12.55
CA GLN A 128 -12.69 12.24 12.22
C GLN A 128 -12.80 10.90 11.47
N ARG A 129 -11.92 10.67 10.47
CA ARG A 129 -11.85 9.43 9.72
C ARG A 129 -11.72 8.19 10.62
N ARG A 130 -10.98 8.30 11.75
CA ARG A 130 -10.89 7.21 12.74
C ARG A 130 -12.25 6.88 13.35
N LYS A 131 -13.10 7.90 13.59
CA LYS A 131 -14.46 7.70 14.09
C LYS A 131 -15.34 7.05 13.02
N ASP A 132 -15.25 7.53 11.77
CA ASP A 132 -16.02 6.98 10.64
C ASP A 132 -15.70 5.49 10.41
N ILE A 133 -14.42 5.14 10.47
CA ILE A 133 -13.95 3.74 10.39
C ILE A 133 -14.49 2.91 11.56
N ALA A 134 -14.54 3.45 12.78
CA ALA A 134 -15.07 2.73 13.92
C ALA A 134 -16.58 2.42 13.79
N LEU A 135 -17.36 3.26 13.08
CA LEU A 135 -18.78 3.01 12.81
C LEU A 135 -18.99 1.78 11.92
N ILE A 136 -18.06 1.47 11.02
CA ILE A 136 -18.15 0.26 10.19
C ILE A 136 -18.20 -0.99 11.08
N SER A 137 -17.37 -1.03 12.13
CA SER A 137 -17.34 -2.16 13.05
C SER A 137 -18.49 -2.17 14.06
N ARG A 138 -18.96 -1.00 14.52
CA ARG A 138 -19.97 -0.89 15.57
C ARG A 138 -21.41 -0.93 15.02
N GLU A 139 -21.62 -0.22 13.90
CA GLU A 139 -22.95 0.02 13.34
C GLU A 139 -23.13 -0.65 11.96
N LYS A 140 -22.07 -1.31 11.45
CA LYS A 140 -22.04 -1.93 10.10
C LYS A 140 -22.36 -0.93 8.98
N LYS A 141 -22.07 0.36 9.21
CA LYS A 141 -22.35 1.45 8.28
C LYS A 141 -21.06 1.92 7.63
N VAL A 142 -21.04 1.98 6.31
CA VAL A 142 -19.93 2.48 5.49
C VAL A 142 -20.25 3.90 5.02
N ASP A 143 -19.41 4.87 5.33
CA ASP A 143 -19.46 6.17 4.68
C ASP A 143 -18.74 6.10 3.32
N ASN A 144 -19.42 6.48 2.23
CA ASN A 144 -18.90 6.40 0.86
C ASN A 144 -17.74 7.36 0.59
N ASN A 145 -17.51 8.33 1.46
CA ASN A 145 -16.47 9.35 1.29
C ASN A 145 -15.38 9.29 2.38
N SER A 146 -15.66 8.72 3.56
CA SER A 146 -14.71 8.62 4.68
C SER A 146 -14.69 7.21 5.26
N ASN A 147 -13.67 6.42 4.90
CA ASN A 147 -13.56 5.00 5.24
C ASN A 147 -12.10 4.52 5.20
N TYR A 148 -11.83 3.21 5.11
CA TYR A 148 -10.46 2.69 4.99
C TYR A 148 -9.75 3.08 3.67
N CYS A 149 -10.50 3.42 2.62
CA CYS A 149 -9.94 3.77 1.31
C CYS A 149 -9.79 5.28 1.11
N PHE A 150 -10.73 6.06 1.63
CA PHE A 150 -10.85 7.50 1.45
C PHE A 150 -10.66 8.26 2.75
N GLY A 151 -10.11 9.48 2.63
CA GLY A 151 -9.74 10.37 3.70
C GLY A 151 -8.24 10.58 3.81
N GLU A 152 -7.84 11.46 4.69
CA GLU A 152 -6.46 11.94 4.85
C GLU A 152 -5.43 10.80 4.93
N GLY A 153 -4.41 10.90 4.08
CA GLY A 153 -3.34 9.92 3.92
C GLY A 153 -3.70 8.69 3.09
N GLY A 154 -4.95 8.60 2.57
CA GLY A 154 -5.42 7.54 1.67
C GLY A 154 -5.53 6.17 2.35
N ALA A 155 -5.58 5.09 1.57
CA ALA A 155 -5.74 3.72 2.05
C ALA A 155 -4.57 3.23 2.94
N GLY A 156 -3.40 3.88 2.84
CA GLY A 156 -2.22 3.55 3.65
C GLY A 156 -2.34 3.90 5.12
N THR A 157 -3.07 4.97 5.48
CA THR A 157 -3.07 5.57 6.83
C THR A 157 -3.44 4.60 7.95
N PHE A 158 -4.45 3.78 7.72
CA PHE A 158 -4.94 2.78 8.68
C PHE A 158 -4.60 1.35 8.24
N SER A 159 -3.45 1.16 7.57
CA SER A 159 -2.89 -0.14 7.18
C SER A 159 -1.70 -0.54 8.08
N ASP A 160 -1.02 -1.65 7.78
CA ASP A 160 0.27 -2.00 8.39
C ASP A 160 1.36 -0.93 8.11
N GLY A 161 1.17 -0.09 7.11
CA GLY A 161 2.13 0.95 6.76
C GLY A 161 3.44 0.40 6.20
N LYS A 162 3.39 -0.67 5.39
CA LYS A 162 4.56 -1.25 4.74
C LYS A 162 5.21 -0.26 3.78
N LEU A 163 6.53 -0.13 3.91
CA LEU A 163 7.34 0.79 3.11
C LEU A 163 8.25 0.07 2.10
N TYR A 164 8.28 -1.25 2.13
CA TYR A 164 9.10 -2.02 1.20
C TYR A 164 8.55 -1.90 -0.23
N THR A 165 9.44 -1.59 -1.18
CA THR A 165 9.15 -1.61 -2.61
C THR A 165 10.30 -2.23 -3.38
N ARG A 166 10.00 -2.84 -4.53
CA ARG A 166 11.00 -3.34 -5.49
C ARG A 166 11.32 -2.33 -6.60
N SER A 167 10.60 -1.22 -6.63
CA SER A 167 10.70 -0.22 -7.69
C SER A 167 11.85 0.74 -7.41
N ASN A 168 13.08 0.35 -7.72
CA ASN A 168 14.26 1.23 -7.55
C ASN A 168 14.48 2.18 -8.73
N LYS A 169 13.77 1.98 -9.86
CA LYS A 169 14.02 2.74 -11.09
C LYS A 169 13.25 4.06 -11.21
N ARG A 170 12.25 4.30 -10.35
CA ARG A 170 11.31 5.42 -10.49
C ARG A 170 11.50 6.56 -9.50
N GLY A 171 12.49 6.46 -8.62
CA GLY A 171 12.77 7.49 -7.62
C GLY A 171 13.74 7.01 -6.54
N ASN A 172 13.99 7.88 -5.56
CA ASN A 172 14.91 7.61 -4.46
C ASN A 172 14.13 7.15 -3.21
N ILE A 173 14.21 5.86 -2.89
CA ILE A 173 13.55 5.25 -1.73
C ILE A 173 14.07 5.87 -0.44
N ASP A 174 15.39 6.05 -0.31
CA ASP A 174 16.02 6.55 0.92
C ASP A 174 15.52 7.97 1.24
N ARG A 175 15.37 8.81 0.23
CA ARG A 175 14.77 10.14 0.37
C ARG A 175 13.34 10.07 0.92
N ILE A 176 12.49 9.21 0.39
CA ILE A 176 11.11 9.04 0.87
C ILE A 176 11.09 8.60 2.33
N LEU A 177 11.94 7.62 2.70
CA LEU A 177 12.03 7.13 4.08
C LEU A 177 12.54 8.22 5.03
N GLN A 178 13.51 9.03 4.62
CA GLN A 178 14.02 10.15 5.42
C GLN A 178 12.97 11.25 5.62
N ILE A 179 12.15 11.54 4.61
CA ILE A 179 11.02 12.45 4.74
C ILE A 179 10.01 11.91 5.77
N PHE A 180 9.70 10.62 5.75
CA PHE A 180 8.84 10.03 6.78
C PHE A 180 9.45 10.14 8.18
N VAL A 181 10.75 9.91 8.34
CA VAL A 181 11.46 10.08 9.63
C VAL A 181 11.41 11.54 10.09
N TYR A 182 11.64 12.50 9.20
CA TYR A 182 11.52 13.93 9.49
C TYR A 182 10.14 14.28 10.05
N PHE A 183 9.07 13.68 9.51
CA PHE A 183 7.70 13.89 9.97
C PHE A 183 7.28 12.98 11.14
N GLY A 184 8.21 12.26 11.77
CA GLY A 184 8.00 11.54 13.02
C GLY A 184 7.86 10.03 12.92
N ALA A 185 8.20 9.43 11.78
CA ALA A 185 8.36 7.99 11.72
C ALA A 185 9.63 7.55 12.48
N ASP A 186 9.59 6.32 12.98
CA ASP A 186 10.73 5.74 13.71
C ASP A 186 11.95 5.57 12.79
N LYS A 187 13.15 5.91 13.26
CA LYS A 187 14.40 5.79 12.49
C LYS A 187 14.70 4.35 12.02
N SER A 188 14.14 3.34 12.68
CA SER A 188 14.32 1.93 12.27
C SER A 188 13.85 1.65 10.84
N ILE A 189 12.93 2.46 10.28
CA ILE A 189 12.50 2.30 8.89
C ILE A 189 13.63 2.50 7.87
N LEU A 190 14.69 3.21 8.24
CA LEU A 190 15.88 3.41 7.39
C LEU A 190 16.76 2.15 7.32
N THR A 191 16.68 1.28 8.31
CA THR A 191 17.60 0.14 8.48
C THR A 191 16.95 -1.23 8.45
N ASP A 192 15.64 -1.32 8.64
CA ASP A 192 14.94 -2.59 8.55
C ASP A 192 14.81 -3.07 7.08
N ALA A 193 14.98 -4.39 6.85
CA ALA A 193 14.85 -4.95 5.50
C ALA A 193 13.41 -4.86 4.97
N HIS A 194 12.43 -4.97 5.86
CA HIS A 194 11.00 -4.83 5.57
C HIS A 194 10.39 -3.73 6.45
N PRO A 195 10.70 -2.45 6.16
CA PRO A 195 10.28 -1.35 7.01
C PRO A 195 8.77 -1.15 7.00
N HIS A 196 8.22 -0.77 8.16
CA HIS A 196 6.81 -0.42 8.32
C HIS A 196 6.64 0.61 9.43
N ILE A 197 5.58 1.41 9.36
CA ILE A 197 5.28 2.44 10.37
C ILE A 197 4.25 1.96 11.38
N GLY A 198 3.24 1.23 10.93
CA GLY A 198 2.13 0.75 11.74
C GLY A 198 0.94 1.71 11.78
N THR A 199 -0.26 1.14 11.88
CA THR A 199 -1.54 1.87 11.83
C THR A 199 -1.73 2.86 12.98
N ASN A 200 -1.05 2.67 14.11
CA ASN A 200 -1.10 3.54 15.29
C ASN A 200 -0.17 4.77 15.20
N LYS A 201 0.84 4.74 14.32
CA LYS A 201 1.84 5.81 14.18
C LYS A 201 1.68 6.62 12.91
N LEU A 202 1.24 5.99 11.82
CA LEU A 202 1.14 6.63 10.51
C LEU A 202 0.23 7.87 10.49
N PRO A 203 -0.94 7.92 11.18
CA PRO A 203 -1.76 9.12 11.24
C PRO A 203 -1.02 10.37 11.75
N LEU A 204 -0.14 10.22 12.74
CA LEU A 204 0.66 11.33 13.26
C LEU A 204 1.63 11.87 12.21
N VAL A 205 2.30 10.96 11.48
CA VAL A 205 3.23 11.34 10.40
C VAL A 205 2.50 12.12 9.30
N ILE A 206 1.33 11.62 8.90
CA ILE A 206 0.49 12.28 7.88
C ILE A 206 0.03 13.66 8.34
N ASN A 207 -0.41 13.81 9.60
CA ASN A 207 -0.80 15.10 10.16
C ASN A 207 0.35 16.10 10.14
N ASN A 208 1.57 15.67 10.48
CA ASN A 208 2.75 16.52 10.46
C ASN A 208 3.09 16.98 9.03
N MET A 209 2.94 16.09 8.02
CA MET A 209 3.10 16.43 6.60
C MET A 209 2.09 17.50 6.17
N ARG A 210 0.79 17.29 6.46
CA ARG A 210 -0.26 18.28 6.18
C ARG A 210 0.04 19.63 6.83
N ASN A 211 0.36 19.63 8.11
CA ASN A 211 0.64 20.86 8.86
C ASN A 211 1.80 21.64 8.23
N LYS A 212 2.84 20.93 7.76
CA LYS A 212 3.96 21.55 7.05
C LYS A 212 3.54 22.15 5.70
N ILE A 213 2.69 21.47 4.96
CA ILE A 213 2.13 21.97 3.69
C ILE A 213 1.36 23.27 3.93
N ILE A 214 0.50 23.30 4.94
CA ILE A 214 -0.29 24.51 5.31
C ILE A 214 0.60 25.63 5.81
N GLU A 215 1.57 25.35 6.70
CA GLU A 215 2.55 26.32 7.21
C GLU A 215 3.28 27.05 6.07
N LEU A 216 3.56 26.34 4.99
CA LEU A 216 4.26 26.88 3.83
C LEU A 216 3.33 27.52 2.79
N GLY A 217 2.03 27.70 3.09
CA GLY A 217 1.08 28.40 2.24
C GLY A 217 0.32 27.50 1.25
N GLY A 218 0.45 26.18 1.33
CA GLY A 218 -0.42 25.25 0.63
C GLY A 218 -1.82 25.18 1.25
N GLU A 219 -2.78 24.64 0.51
CA GLU A 219 -4.16 24.46 0.97
C GLU A 219 -4.53 22.96 0.99
N VAL A 220 -5.33 22.58 1.99
CA VAL A 220 -5.90 21.22 2.09
C VAL A 220 -7.39 21.35 2.41
N HIS A 221 -8.23 20.92 1.49
CA HIS A 221 -9.68 20.94 1.59
C HIS A 221 -10.21 19.52 1.79
N PHE A 222 -10.66 19.21 2.99
CA PHE A 222 -11.34 17.95 3.31
C PHE A 222 -12.83 18.01 2.95
N ASN A 223 -13.49 16.86 2.93
CA ASN A 223 -14.89 16.72 2.54
C ASN A 223 -15.19 17.34 1.17
N THR A 224 -14.21 17.32 0.27
CA THR A 224 -14.27 17.96 -1.04
C THR A 224 -14.05 16.91 -2.12
N ARG A 225 -15.15 16.33 -2.62
CA ARG A 225 -15.14 15.33 -3.68
C ARG A 225 -15.13 16.01 -5.04
N VAL A 226 -14.12 15.71 -5.85
CA VAL A 226 -14.11 16.11 -7.26
C VAL A 226 -15.15 15.29 -8.01
N THR A 227 -16.03 15.97 -8.74
CA THR A 227 -17.15 15.38 -9.48
C THR A 227 -16.94 15.41 -10.98
N ASP A 228 -16.19 16.39 -11.49
CA ASP A 228 -15.88 16.52 -12.92
C ASP A 228 -14.62 17.37 -13.15
N LEU A 229 -14.10 17.34 -14.39
CA LEU A 229 -13.05 18.24 -14.85
C LEU A 229 -13.67 19.47 -15.54
N ILE A 230 -13.07 20.64 -15.33
CA ILE A 230 -13.37 21.84 -16.10
C ILE A 230 -12.45 21.83 -17.32
N LEU A 231 -13.04 21.69 -18.49
CA LEU A 231 -12.35 21.50 -19.76
C LEU A 231 -12.43 22.75 -20.64
N ASP A 232 -11.35 23.01 -21.35
CA ASP A 232 -11.30 23.93 -22.50
C ASP A 232 -10.98 23.09 -23.75
N SER A 233 -11.82 23.16 -24.74
CA SER A 233 -11.65 22.44 -26.00
C SER A 233 -11.34 23.45 -27.10
N LYS A 234 -10.06 23.60 -27.43
CA LYS A 234 -9.58 24.40 -28.55
C LYS A 234 -8.84 23.49 -29.53
N GLU A 235 -9.09 23.70 -30.82
CA GLU A 235 -8.33 23.06 -31.91
C GLU A 235 -8.24 21.51 -31.79
N ASN A 236 -9.34 20.82 -31.40
CA ASN A 236 -9.40 19.36 -31.16
C ASN A 236 -8.53 18.85 -29.98
N GLU A 237 -8.01 19.71 -29.11
CA GLU A 237 -7.29 19.32 -27.92
C GLU A 237 -8.15 19.49 -26.65
N ILE A 238 -8.22 18.46 -25.81
CA ILE A 238 -8.89 18.54 -24.51
C ILE A 238 -7.87 19.02 -23.49
N CYS A 239 -8.11 20.18 -22.87
CA CYS A 239 -7.22 20.79 -21.90
C CYS A 239 -7.95 21.02 -20.58
N VAL A 240 -7.40 20.54 -19.47
CA VAL A 240 -7.94 20.77 -18.12
C VAL A 240 -7.54 22.17 -17.64
N LYS A 241 -8.51 22.93 -17.12
CA LYS A 241 -8.37 24.25 -16.50
C LYS A 241 -8.67 24.23 -15.00
N GLY A 242 -9.26 23.15 -14.51
CA GLY A 242 -9.67 23.02 -13.13
C GLY A 242 -10.57 21.82 -12.90
N VAL A 243 -11.25 21.81 -11.77
CA VAL A 243 -12.17 20.73 -11.39
C VAL A 243 -13.45 21.30 -10.78
N LYS A 244 -14.56 20.60 -10.99
CA LYS A 244 -15.80 20.76 -10.23
C LYS A 244 -15.74 19.88 -9.01
N SER A 245 -16.22 20.38 -7.90
CA SER A 245 -16.26 19.62 -6.66
C SER A 245 -17.56 19.81 -5.90
N GLN A 246 -17.83 18.86 -5.00
CA GLN A 246 -18.97 18.93 -4.09
C GLN A 246 -18.48 18.65 -2.68
N ASN A 247 -18.91 19.50 -1.74
CA ASN A 247 -18.68 19.22 -0.32
C ASN A 247 -19.54 18.03 0.11
N THR A 248 -18.92 16.98 0.67
CA THR A 248 -19.58 15.71 0.96
C THR A 248 -20.53 15.77 2.15
N LEU A 249 -20.46 16.80 2.98
CA LEU A 249 -21.33 17.02 4.14
C LEU A 249 -22.50 17.95 3.83
N SER A 250 -22.23 19.08 3.16
CA SER A 250 -23.24 20.12 2.87
C SER A 250 -23.90 19.97 1.50
N GLY A 251 -23.28 19.21 0.58
CA GLY A 251 -23.71 19.15 -0.82
C GLY A 251 -23.34 20.38 -1.65
N GLN A 252 -22.72 21.41 -1.07
CA GLN A 252 -22.36 22.64 -1.76
C GLN A 252 -21.33 22.36 -2.86
N GLU A 253 -21.59 22.86 -4.05
CA GLU A 253 -20.68 22.78 -5.20
C GLU A 253 -19.68 23.94 -5.20
N LYS A 254 -18.46 23.68 -5.67
CA LYS A 254 -17.41 24.67 -5.83
C LYS A 254 -16.46 24.27 -6.94
N ASP A 255 -16.13 25.25 -7.77
CA ASP A 255 -15.13 25.11 -8.82
C ASP A 255 -13.75 25.57 -8.32
N PHE A 256 -12.71 24.82 -8.71
CA PHE A 256 -11.31 25.17 -8.46
C PHE A 256 -10.58 25.25 -9.79
N TYR A 257 -9.81 26.31 -9.98
CA TYR A 257 -9.02 26.56 -11.19
C TYR A 257 -7.52 26.51 -10.87
N ALA A 258 -6.73 25.97 -11.76
CA ALA A 258 -5.27 25.95 -11.66
C ALA A 258 -4.62 25.68 -13.03
N SER A 259 -3.30 25.91 -13.11
CA SER A 259 -2.52 25.64 -14.33
C SER A 259 -2.41 24.16 -14.67
N ALA A 260 -2.50 23.28 -13.68
CA ALA A 260 -2.43 21.82 -13.85
C ALA A 260 -3.17 21.09 -12.73
N VAL A 261 -3.57 19.84 -13.00
CA VAL A 261 -4.27 18.94 -12.08
C VAL A 261 -3.49 17.62 -11.95
N ILE A 262 -3.05 17.29 -10.74
CA ILE A 262 -2.47 15.98 -10.41
C ILE A 262 -3.58 15.08 -9.87
N LEU A 263 -3.81 13.94 -10.54
CA LEU A 263 -4.86 13.00 -10.19
C LEU A 263 -4.27 11.85 -9.33
N ALA A 264 -4.33 12.00 -8.00
CA ALA A 264 -3.73 11.09 -7.01
C ALA A 264 -4.80 10.35 -6.17
N THR A 265 -5.89 9.92 -6.78
CA THR A 265 -7.16 9.51 -6.15
C THR A 265 -7.17 8.10 -5.57
N GLY A 266 -6.10 7.31 -5.78
CA GLY A 266 -6.04 5.91 -5.36
C GLY A 266 -6.93 4.96 -6.19
N HIS A 267 -6.76 3.65 -5.98
CA HIS A 267 -7.37 2.62 -6.82
C HIS A 267 -8.86 2.33 -6.51
N SER A 268 -9.38 2.90 -5.43
CA SER A 268 -10.79 2.69 -5.01
C SER A 268 -11.76 3.74 -5.58
N ALA A 269 -11.27 4.83 -6.18
CA ALA A 269 -12.08 5.91 -6.74
C ALA A 269 -12.67 5.52 -8.11
N SER A 270 -13.68 4.63 -8.10
CA SER A 270 -14.33 4.10 -9.29
C SER A 270 -15.03 5.18 -10.13
N ASP A 271 -15.53 6.23 -9.48
CA ASP A 271 -16.13 7.40 -10.10
C ASP A 271 -15.14 8.15 -11.00
N ILE A 272 -13.88 8.22 -10.62
CA ILE A 272 -12.83 8.90 -11.40
C ILE A 272 -12.54 8.15 -12.71
N TYR A 273 -12.47 6.82 -12.69
CA TYR A 273 -12.28 6.05 -13.93
C TYR A 273 -13.46 6.25 -14.91
N ARG A 274 -14.71 6.27 -14.39
CA ARG A 274 -15.90 6.55 -15.20
C ARG A 274 -15.90 7.99 -15.74
N MET A 275 -15.44 8.95 -14.95
CA MET A 275 -15.28 10.35 -15.39
C MET A 275 -14.28 10.44 -16.56
N ILE A 276 -13.10 9.83 -16.43
CA ILE A 276 -12.10 9.83 -17.50
C ILE A 276 -12.62 9.08 -18.75
N ALA A 277 -13.32 7.95 -18.57
CA ALA A 277 -13.94 7.21 -19.68
C ALA A 277 -14.92 8.03 -20.48
N LYS A 278 -15.74 8.87 -19.84
CA LYS A 278 -16.69 9.77 -20.50
C LYS A 278 -15.99 10.88 -21.30
N ILE A 279 -14.85 11.37 -20.79
CA ILE A 279 -14.09 12.45 -21.44
C ILE A 279 -13.29 11.91 -22.61
N ASN A 280 -12.51 10.86 -22.37
CA ASN A 280 -11.69 10.19 -23.38
C ASN A 280 -11.46 8.72 -23.02
N PRO A 281 -12.25 7.77 -23.52
CA PRO A 281 -12.11 6.35 -23.21
C PRO A 281 -10.75 5.76 -23.62
N GLN A 282 -10.07 6.36 -24.60
CA GLN A 282 -8.75 5.94 -25.07
C GLN A 282 -7.63 6.28 -24.05
N SER A 283 -7.90 7.12 -23.07
CA SER A 283 -6.99 7.38 -21.95
C SER A 283 -6.94 6.24 -20.94
N LEU A 284 -7.75 5.19 -21.10
CA LEU A 284 -7.84 4.06 -20.18
C LEU A 284 -7.40 2.75 -20.82
N GLU A 285 -6.72 1.93 -20.04
CA GLU A 285 -6.28 0.58 -20.41
C GLU A 285 -6.70 -0.43 -19.36
N ALA A 286 -7.22 -1.60 -19.78
CA ALA A 286 -7.48 -2.71 -18.88
C ALA A 286 -6.16 -3.27 -18.32
N LYS A 287 -6.14 -3.55 -17.03
CA LYS A 287 -4.94 -3.98 -16.33
C LYS A 287 -5.22 -5.24 -15.51
N THR A 288 -4.27 -6.17 -15.50
CA THR A 288 -4.26 -7.32 -14.58
C THR A 288 -4.34 -6.83 -13.11
N PHE A 289 -5.22 -7.45 -12.35
CA PHE A 289 -5.33 -7.30 -10.91
C PHE A 289 -5.38 -8.67 -10.24
N ALA A 290 -5.69 -8.76 -8.95
CA ALA A 290 -5.90 -10.04 -8.29
C ALA A 290 -7.04 -9.94 -7.29
N ALA A 291 -7.79 -11.02 -7.17
CA ALA A 291 -8.89 -11.17 -6.22
C ALA A 291 -8.80 -12.52 -5.50
N GLY A 292 -9.33 -12.60 -4.30
CA GLY A 292 -9.32 -13.81 -3.50
C GLY A 292 -9.89 -13.61 -2.12
N VAL A 293 -9.27 -14.21 -1.13
CA VAL A 293 -9.75 -14.22 0.25
C VAL A 293 -8.62 -13.83 1.20
N ARG A 294 -8.97 -13.34 2.38
CA ARG A 294 -8.02 -13.17 3.45
C ARG A 294 -8.02 -14.39 4.36
N VAL A 295 -6.85 -14.95 4.63
CA VAL A 295 -6.69 -16.10 5.52
C VAL A 295 -6.06 -15.63 6.81
N GLU A 296 -6.77 -15.89 7.91
CA GLU A 296 -6.34 -15.59 9.27
C GLU A 296 -5.93 -16.86 9.99
N HIS A 297 -4.80 -16.80 10.68
CA HIS A 297 -4.24 -17.88 11.49
C HIS A 297 -3.93 -17.38 12.91
N PRO A 298 -3.86 -18.25 13.92
CA PRO A 298 -3.15 -17.94 15.15
C PRO A 298 -1.70 -17.56 14.86
N ARG A 299 -1.23 -16.43 15.40
CA ARG A 299 0.15 -15.95 15.20
C ARG A 299 1.17 -17.01 15.61
N SER A 300 0.96 -17.69 16.75
CA SER A 300 1.84 -18.73 17.26
C SER A 300 2.05 -19.88 16.28
N LEU A 301 1.03 -20.21 15.48
CA LEU A 301 1.16 -21.22 14.42
C LEU A 301 2.09 -20.75 13.31
N ILE A 302 1.89 -19.52 12.83
CA ILE A 302 2.74 -18.94 11.77
C ILE A 302 4.18 -18.78 12.26
N ASP A 303 4.37 -18.27 13.48
CA ASP A 303 5.70 -18.18 14.10
C ASP A 303 6.37 -19.57 14.17
N LYS A 304 5.65 -20.60 14.60
CA LYS A 304 6.14 -21.97 14.66
C LYS A 304 6.54 -22.52 13.28
N ILE A 305 5.73 -22.27 12.26
CA ILE A 305 6.02 -22.72 10.88
C ILE A 305 7.27 -22.01 10.35
N GLN A 306 7.33 -20.68 10.45
CA GLN A 306 8.40 -19.88 9.85
C GLN A 306 9.72 -19.96 10.61
N TYR A 307 9.67 -20.05 11.93
CA TYR A 307 10.85 -20.16 12.79
C TYR A 307 11.18 -21.60 13.18
N HIS A 308 10.49 -22.59 12.59
CA HIS A 308 10.73 -24.02 12.83
C HIS A 308 10.63 -24.43 14.32
N GLY A 309 9.79 -23.74 15.08
CA GLY A 309 9.64 -23.95 16.52
C GLY A 309 10.85 -23.49 17.36
N LYS A 310 11.80 -22.75 16.78
CA LYS A 310 13.05 -22.33 17.44
C LYS A 310 13.07 -20.90 17.97
N ASP A 311 12.05 -20.09 17.62
CA ASP A 311 11.92 -18.76 18.20
C ASP A 311 11.43 -18.84 19.64
N GLN A 312 12.17 -18.21 20.55
CA GLN A 312 11.81 -18.06 21.96
C GLN A 312 11.22 -16.65 22.24
N GLY A 313 10.53 -16.05 21.27
CA GLY A 313 9.94 -14.71 21.39
C GLY A 313 10.92 -13.57 21.13
N GLN A 314 12.10 -13.86 20.59
CA GLN A 314 13.15 -12.86 20.36
C GLN A 314 13.02 -12.11 19.02
N LEU A 315 12.27 -12.69 18.05
CA LEU A 315 12.24 -12.20 16.67
C LEU A 315 10.96 -11.41 16.31
N GLY A 316 9.96 -11.45 17.17
CA GLY A 316 8.65 -10.86 16.90
C GLY A 316 7.80 -11.75 15.98
N ALA A 317 6.69 -11.19 15.49
CA ALA A 317 5.76 -11.92 14.63
C ALA A 317 6.40 -12.27 13.28
N ALA A 318 6.28 -13.53 12.88
CA ALA A 318 6.87 -14.04 11.66
C ALA A 318 6.14 -13.55 10.41
N GLU A 319 6.90 -13.16 9.40
CA GLU A 319 6.40 -12.84 8.06
C GLU A 319 6.51 -14.05 7.15
N TYR A 320 5.55 -14.19 6.22
CA TYR A 320 5.68 -15.15 5.13
C TYR A 320 5.30 -14.52 3.80
N ARG A 321 5.85 -15.09 2.76
CA ARG A 321 5.49 -14.80 1.39
C ARG A 321 5.42 -16.11 0.61
N VAL A 322 4.26 -16.35 0.02
CA VAL A 322 4.03 -17.53 -0.81
C VAL A 322 3.60 -17.13 -2.21
N THR A 323 4.03 -17.90 -3.17
CA THR A 323 3.63 -17.75 -4.58
C THR A 323 3.67 -19.12 -5.24
N THR A 324 2.67 -19.41 -6.04
CA THR A 324 2.61 -20.62 -6.86
C THR A 324 1.91 -20.31 -8.19
N GLN A 325 2.01 -21.23 -9.15
CA GLN A 325 1.31 -21.16 -10.41
C GLN A 325 0.26 -22.26 -10.46
N VAL A 326 -0.96 -21.89 -10.82
CA VAL A 326 -2.07 -22.82 -10.99
C VAL A 326 -2.76 -22.54 -12.33
N ASP A 327 -2.71 -23.49 -13.22
CA ASP A 327 -3.33 -23.41 -14.56
C ASP A 327 -2.98 -22.08 -15.29
N GLY A 328 -1.70 -21.69 -15.27
CA GLY A 328 -1.18 -20.50 -15.95
C GLY A 328 -1.52 -19.16 -15.27
N ARG A 329 -2.03 -19.16 -14.04
CA ARG A 329 -2.29 -17.97 -13.23
C ARG A 329 -1.52 -18.03 -11.93
N GLY A 330 -1.00 -16.87 -11.50
CA GLY A 330 -0.36 -16.74 -10.21
C GLY A 330 -1.37 -16.84 -9.07
N VAL A 331 -1.05 -17.66 -8.05
CA VAL A 331 -1.72 -17.65 -6.74
C VAL A 331 -0.69 -17.28 -5.70
N TYR A 332 -0.93 -16.21 -4.95
CA TYR A 332 0.10 -15.65 -4.07
C TYR A 332 -0.45 -14.92 -2.85
N SER A 333 0.41 -14.83 -1.82
CA SER A 333 0.10 -13.99 -0.67
C SER A 333 0.28 -12.50 -1.01
N PHE A 334 -0.69 -11.69 -0.62
CA PHE A 334 -0.65 -10.25 -0.72
C PHE A 334 -0.89 -9.62 0.65
N CYS A 335 -0.20 -8.50 0.92
CA CYS A 335 -0.35 -7.72 2.16
C CYS A 335 -0.43 -8.58 3.43
N MET A 336 0.53 -9.51 3.63
CA MET A 336 0.63 -10.29 4.86
C MET A 336 0.87 -9.35 6.05
N CYS A 337 0.03 -9.47 7.09
CA CYS A 337 0.03 -8.66 8.31
C CYS A 337 0.38 -9.54 9.51
N PRO A 338 1.67 -9.65 9.88
CA PRO A 338 2.10 -10.44 11.02
C PRO A 338 1.65 -9.78 12.31
N GLY A 339 1.16 -10.55 13.26
CA GLY A 339 0.63 -10.01 14.52
C GLY A 339 -0.41 -8.90 14.30
N GLY A 340 -1.27 -9.06 13.29
CA GLY A 340 -2.21 -8.05 12.83
C GLY A 340 -3.67 -8.48 12.94
N PHE A 341 -4.52 -7.73 12.28
CA PHE A 341 -5.99 -7.88 12.31
C PHE A 341 -6.55 -7.86 10.90
N VAL A 342 -7.65 -8.57 10.67
CA VAL A 342 -8.49 -8.41 9.48
C VAL A 342 -9.43 -7.25 9.72
N VAL A 343 -9.61 -6.40 8.71
CA VAL A 343 -10.42 -5.17 8.80
C VAL A 343 -11.40 -5.07 7.63
N PRO A 344 -12.57 -4.44 7.84
CA PRO A 344 -13.48 -4.11 6.74
C PRO A 344 -12.87 -3.00 5.87
N SER A 345 -12.91 -3.15 4.55
CA SER A 345 -12.32 -2.19 3.60
C SER A 345 -13.26 -1.84 2.45
N ALA A 346 -14.57 -2.04 2.63
CA ALA A 346 -15.57 -1.57 1.69
C ALA A 346 -15.50 -0.04 1.56
N SER A 347 -15.75 0.47 0.36
CA SER A 347 -15.82 1.91 0.09
C SER A 347 -17.22 2.40 -0.24
N SER A 348 -18.17 1.48 -0.34
CA SER A 348 -19.56 1.78 -0.64
C SER A 348 -20.49 0.90 0.18
N GLU A 349 -21.66 1.42 0.47
CA GLU A 349 -22.74 0.63 1.09
C GLU A 349 -23.16 -0.51 0.16
N GLY A 350 -23.51 -1.67 0.72
CA GLY A 350 -23.87 -2.86 -0.05
C GLY A 350 -22.67 -3.63 -0.64
N GLU A 351 -21.45 -3.30 -0.22
CA GLU A 351 -20.22 -4.03 -0.58
C GLU A 351 -19.58 -4.62 0.68
N ILE A 352 -18.95 -5.79 0.55
CA ILE A 352 -18.01 -6.31 1.54
C ILE A 352 -16.65 -6.46 0.88
N VAL A 353 -15.65 -5.86 1.51
CA VAL A 353 -14.23 -6.01 1.17
C VAL A 353 -13.46 -6.17 2.46
N VAL A 354 -12.54 -7.12 2.52
CA VAL A 354 -11.66 -7.31 3.66
C VAL A 354 -10.22 -6.94 3.30
N ASN A 355 -9.49 -6.45 4.29
CA ASN A 355 -8.06 -6.17 4.20
C ASN A 355 -7.39 -6.48 5.54
N GLY A 356 -6.10 -6.22 5.68
CA GLY A 356 -5.36 -6.41 6.92
C GLY A 356 -4.60 -5.17 7.35
N MET A 357 -4.42 -5.06 8.66
CA MET A 357 -3.57 -4.04 9.27
C MET A 357 -2.76 -4.62 10.43
N SER A 358 -1.68 -3.94 10.80
CA SER A 358 -0.93 -4.21 12.03
C SER A 358 -0.54 -2.92 12.72
N ALA A 359 -0.46 -2.94 14.04
CA ALA A 359 0.23 -1.91 14.80
C ALA A 359 1.75 -2.04 14.60
N LYS A 360 2.50 -0.99 14.98
CA LYS A 360 3.99 -0.99 14.94
C LYS A 360 4.58 -2.21 15.64
N GLU A 361 4.00 -2.61 16.75
CA GLU A 361 4.49 -3.67 17.63
C GLU A 361 4.20 -5.08 17.09
N ARG A 362 3.23 -5.25 16.17
CA ARG A 362 2.85 -6.54 15.57
C ARG A 362 2.63 -7.65 16.59
N ASN A 363 1.92 -7.34 17.68
CA ASN A 363 1.81 -8.21 18.86
C ASN A 363 0.41 -8.80 19.08
N SER A 364 -0.48 -8.78 18.10
CA SER A 364 -1.78 -9.42 18.22
C SER A 364 -1.66 -10.95 18.24
N LYS A 365 -2.77 -11.62 18.60
CA LYS A 365 -2.86 -13.08 18.65
C LYS A 365 -2.95 -13.71 17.26
N TRP A 366 -3.19 -12.93 16.22
CA TRP A 366 -3.42 -13.39 14.86
C TRP A 366 -2.32 -12.90 13.91
N SER A 367 -2.19 -13.61 12.82
CA SER A 367 -1.48 -13.21 11.61
C SER A 367 -2.37 -13.49 10.41
N ASN A 368 -2.42 -12.61 9.45
CA ASN A 368 -3.28 -12.78 8.28
C ASN A 368 -2.61 -12.34 6.98
N ALA A 369 -3.04 -12.92 5.87
CA ALA A 369 -2.64 -12.50 4.54
C ALA A 369 -3.79 -12.71 3.55
N ALA A 370 -3.91 -11.85 2.56
CA ALA A 370 -4.69 -12.19 1.39
C ALA A 370 -4.00 -13.32 0.62
N ILE A 371 -4.77 -14.31 0.18
CA ILE A 371 -4.35 -15.28 -0.83
C ILE A 371 -5.23 -15.02 -2.03
N VAL A 372 -4.59 -14.58 -3.10
CA VAL A 372 -5.27 -14.03 -4.27
C VAL A 372 -4.83 -14.72 -5.56
N VAL A 373 -5.73 -14.71 -6.53
CA VAL A 373 -5.54 -15.26 -7.87
C VAL A 373 -5.35 -14.12 -8.84
N GLU A 374 -4.31 -14.20 -9.65
CA GLU A 374 -4.09 -13.31 -10.79
C GLU A 374 -5.32 -13.35 -11.71
N THR A 375 -5.89 -12.19 -11.99
CA THR A 375 -7.04 -12.00 -12.85
C THR A 375 -6.65 -11.05 -13.97
N ARG A 376 -6.55 -11.57 -15.18
CA ARG A 376 -6.19 -10.84 -16.39
C ARG A 376 -7.42 -10.32 -17.11
N PRO A 377 -7.30 -9.38 -18.05
CA PRO A 377 -8.44 -8.91 -18.85
C PRO A 377 -9.21 -10.04 -19.55
N GLU A 378 -8.52 -11.08 -20.01
CA GLU A 378 -9.13 -12.25 -20.65
C GLU A 378 -9.89 -13.20 -19.70
N ASP A 379 -9.69 -13.05 -18.39
CA ASP A 379 -10.41 -13.84 -17.37
C ASP A 379 -11.73 -13.18 -16.95
N ILE A 380 -11.99 -11.96 -17.41
CA ILE A 380 -13.21 -11.23 -17.07
C ILE A 380 -14.39 -11.85 -17.83
N PRO A 381 -15.49 -12.23 -17.14
CA PRO A 381 -16.67 -12.78 -17.79
C PRO A 381 -17.25 -11.84 -18.86
N GLN A 382 -17.74 -12.44 -19.96
CA GLN A 382 -18.15 -11.71 -21.15
C GLN A 382 -19.25 -10.66 -20.90
N ASN A 383 -20.17 -10.92 -19.99
CA ASN A 383 -21.23 -9.98 -19.62
C ASN A 383 -20.68 -8.64 -19.10
N PHE A 384 -19.57 -8.63 -18.33
CA PHE A 384 -18.94 -7.39 -17.85
C PHE A 384 -18.19 -6.66 -18.97
N ILE A 385 -17.66 -7.40 -19.94
CA ILE A 385 -17.04 -6.81 -21.14
C ILE A 385 -18.10 -6.11 -21.98
N GLU A 386 -19.26 -6.73 -22.14
CA GLU A 386 -20.41 -6.16 -22.90
C GLU A 386 -20.99 -4.93 -22.18
N GLU A 387 -21.18 -5.00 -20.86
CA GLU A 387 -21.60 -3.87 -20.04
C GLU A 387 -20.64 -2.67 -20.18
N ALA A 388 -19.33 -2.91 -20.06
CA ALA A 388 -18.33 -1.87 -20.21
C ALA A 388 -18.28 -1.28 -21.62
N LYS A 389 -18.52 -2.08 -22.67
CA LYS A 389 -18.65 -1.60 -24.05
C LYS A 389 -19.89 -0.73 -24.23
N ALA A 390 -21.01 -1.14 -23.64
CA ALA A 390 -22.25 -0.35 -23.69
C ALA A 390 -22.08 1.02 -23.00
N ASP A 391 -21.27 1.09 -21.94
CA ASP A 391 -20.90 2.36 -21.27
C ASP A 391 -19.79 3.14 -22.01
N GLY A 392 -19.37 2.68 -23.20
CA GLY A 392 -18.42 3.36 -24.07
C GLY A 392 -16.94 3.10 -23.76
N CYS A 393 -16.60 2.27 -22.76
CA CYS A 393 -15.19 2.03 -22.41
C CYS A 393 -14.93 0.60 -21.91
N GLN A 394 -14.52 -0.28 -22.82
CA GLN A 394 -14.20 -1.69 -22.49
C GLN A 394 -13.15 -1.85 -21.39
N ALA A 395 -12.23 -0.88 -21.19
CA ALA A 395 -11.21 -0.95 -20.16
C ALA A 395 -11.80 -1.00 -18.72
N LEU A 396 -13.07 -0.61 -18.54
CA LEU A 396 -13.77 -0.67 -17.26
C LEU A 396 -14.29 -2.06 -16.87
N ALA A 397 -14.22 -3.06 -17.76
CA ALA A 397 -14.78 -4.40 -17.50
C ALA A 397 -14.24 -5.04 -16.20
N GLY A 398 -12.94 -4.91 -15.94
CA GLY A 398 -12.34 -5.40 -14.70
C GLY A 398 -12.83 -4.65 -13.45
N LEU A 399 -13.19 -3.38 -13.57
CA LEU A 399 -13.79 -2.59 -12.48
C LEU A 399 -15.21 -3.09 -12.16
N TYR A 400 -16.01 -3.41 -13.17
CA TYR A 400 -17.36 -3.95 -12.99
C TYR A 400 -17.33 -5.34 -12.38
N PHE A 401 -16.44 -6.21 -12.86
CA PHE A 401 -16.25 -7.54 -12.28
C PHE A 401 -15.80 -7.44 -10.81
N ARG A 402 -14.87 -6.54 -10.46
CA ARG A 402 -14.46 -6.29 -9.08
C ARG A 402 -15.64 -5.88 -8.21
N THR A 403 -16.43 -4.90 -8.66
CA THR A 403 -17.63 -4.43 -7.94
C THR A 403 -18.67 -5.55 -7.77
N TYR A 404 -18.84 -6.39 -8.79
CA TYR A 404 -19.71 -7.57 -8.68
C TYR A 404 -19.25 -8.52 -7.59
N LEU A 405 -17.96 -8.85 -7.50
CA LEU A 405 -17.42 -9.70 -6.45
C LEU A 405 -17.64 -9.13 -5.05
N GLU A 406 -17.51 -7.82 -4.89
CA GLU A 406 -17.72 -7.10 -3.62
C GLU A 406 -19.20 -7.13 -3.18
N LYS A 407 -20.13 -7.00 -4.11
CA LYS A 407 -21.58 -7.15 -3.88
C LYS A 407 -21.96 -8.60 -3.60
N LEU A 408 -21.41 -9.54 -4.37
CA LEU A 408 -21.67 -10.96 -4.18
C LEU A 408 -21.20 -11.43 -2.78
N ALA A 409 -20.11 -10.87 -2.26
CA ALA A 409 -19.71 -11.12 -0.88
C ALA A 409 -20.71 -10.53 0.13
N ALA A 410 -21.29 -9.35 -0.13
CA ALA A 410 -22.30 -8.76 0.72
C ALA A 410 -23.62 -9.58 0.74
N GLU A 411 -24.03 -10.14 -0.41
CA GLU A 411 -25.18 -11.03 -0.53
C GLU A 411 -25.01 -12.34 0.27
N ASN A 412 -23.76 -12.80 0.43
CA ASN A 412 -23.40 -14.01 1.18
C ASN A 412 -22.90 -13.74 2.60
N GLY A 413 -22.91 -12.47 3.02
CA GLY A 413 -22.62 -11.97 4.36
C GLY A 413 -23.88 -11.52 5.09
N ASN A 414 -23.71 -10.59 6.06
CA ASN A 414 -24.82 -9.94 6.75
C ASN A 414 -24.43 -8.50 7.14
N GLY A 415 -24.82 -7.53 6.33
CA GLY A 415 -24.33 -6.15 6.44
C GLY A 415 -22.82 -6.08 6.22
N GLN A 416 -22.05 -5.81 7.27
CA GLN A 416 -20.56 -5.86 7.21
C GLN A 416 -19.97 -7.11 7.88
N GLU A 417 -20.82 -8.06 8.34
CA GLU A 417 -20.33 -9.39 8.73
C GLU A 417 -19.91 -10.15 7.48
N ALA A 418 -18.63 -10.48 7.39
CA ALA A 418 -18.06 -11.04 6.17
C ALA A 418 -18.35 -12.55 6.04
N PRO A 419 -18.62 -13.04 4.82
CA PRO A 419 -18.74 -14.47 4.57
C PRO A 419 -17.41 -15.16 4.83
N ALA A 420 -17.45 -16.25 5.61
CA ALA A 420 -16.25 -16.96 6.05
C ALA A 420 -16.42 -18.47 6.01
N GLN A 421 -15.28 -19.17 5.90
CA GLN A 421 -15.21 -20.62 5.90
C GLN A 421 -13.89 -21.08 6.53
N ARG A 422 -13.87 -22.17 7.30
CA ARG A 422 -12.60 -22.80 7.70
C ARG A 422 -11.85 -23.25 6.45
N LEU A 423 -10.56 -23.07 6.43
CA LEU A 423 -9.74 -23.46 5.28
C LEU A 423 -9.83 -24.98 5.00
N THR A 424 -9.88 -25.80 6.05
CA THR A 424 -10.09 -27.26 5.92
C THR A 424 -11.43 -27.61 5.30
N ASP A 425 -12.49 -26.87 5.61
CA ASP A 425 -13.83 -27.12 5.09
C ASP A 425 -13.95 -26.67 3.64
N PHE A 426 -13.32 -25.55 3.29
CA PHE A 426 -13.22 -25.09 1.90
C PHE A 426 -12.57 -26.18 1.00
N ILE A 427 -11.45 -26.76 1.43
CA ILE A 427 -10.78 -27.83 0.71
C ILE A 427 -11.70 -29.04 0.53
N LYS A 428 -12.52 -29.36 1.54
CA LYS A 428 -13.46 -30.50 1.53
C LYS A 428 -14.82 -30.20 0.88
N ASN A 429 -15.05 -28.98 0.36
CA ASN A 429 -16.36 -28.50 -0.11
C ASN A 429 -17.48 -28.60 0.94
N ALA A 430 -17.16 -28.37 2.21
CA ALA A 430 -18.09 -28.47 3.32
C ALA A 430 -18.35 -27.10 3.94
N LYS A 431 -19.60 -26.80 4.31
CA LYS A 431 -19.92 -25.59 5.07
C LYS A 431 -19.41 -25.71 6.50
N SER A 432 -18.76 -24.66 7.01
CA SER A 432 -18.25 -24.64 8.39
C SER A 432 -19.41 -24.51 9.38
N LYS A 433 -19.35 -25.31 10.44
CA LYS A 433 -20.36 -25.28 11.53
C LYS A 433 -20.05 -24.21 12.57
N ASP A 434 -18.78 -23.96 12.81
CA ASP A 434 -18.26 -23.02 13.80
C ASP A 434 -16.93 -22.41 13.36
N PHE A 435 -16.44 -21.45 14.12
CA PHE A 435 -15.16 -20.77 13.84
C PHE A 435 -14.31 -20.63 15.12
N PRO A 436 -12.98 -20.68 15.01
CA PRO A 436 -12.12 -20.14 16.06
C PRO A 436 -12.33 -18.62 16.18
N PRO A 437 -11.90 -17.99 17.28
CA PRO A 437 -11.93 -16.53 17.41
C PRO A 437 -11.24 -15.84 16.24
N SER A 438 -11.87 -14.82 15.68
CA SER A 438 -11.36 -14.01 14.59
C SER A 438 -11.08 -12.58 15.04
N SER A 439 -10.16 -11.91 14.39
CA SER A 439 -9.86 -10.49 14.60
C SER A 439 -10.80 -9.55 13.85
N TYR A 440 -11.62 -10.05 12.95
CA TYR A 440 -12.53 -9.25 12.15
C TYR A 440 -13.69 -8.72 12.99
N THR A 441 -13.63 -7.44 13.37
CA THR A 441 -14.51 -6.83 14.36
C THR A 441 -15.97 -6.72 13.98
N PRO A 442 -16.36 -6.55 12.68
CA PRO A 442 -17.78 -6.57 12.33
C PRO A 442 -18.47 -7.92 12.53
N GLY A 443 -17.67 -9.02 12.63
CA GLY A 443 -18.16 -10.40 12.73
C GLY A 443 -18.05 -11.17 11.41
N ILE A 444 -18.13 -12.49 11.50
CA ILE A 444 -18.08 -13.40 10.36
C ILE A 444 -19.31 -14.30 10.31
N VAL A 445 -19.76 -14.61 9.10
CA VAL A 445 -20.93 -15.48 8.86
C VAL A 445 -20.46 -16.74 8.13
N SER A 446 -20.99 -17.90 8.57
CA SER A 446 -20.72 -19.16 7.89
C SER A 446 -21.32 -19.17 6.49
N SER A 447 -20.46 -19.22 5.50
CA SER A 447 -20.83 -19.25 4.08
C SER A 447 -19.99 -20.30 3.35
N ASN A 448 -20.60 -21.06 2.45
CA ASN A 448 -19.87 -22.00 1.62
C ASN A 448 -19.31 -21.29 0.39
N LEU A 449 -18.07 -20.81 0.50
CA LEU A 449 -17.38 -20.07 -0.56
C LEU A 449 -17.29 -20.86 -1.87
N ASN A 450 -17.35 -22.19 -1.83
CA ASN A 450 -17.37 -23.03 -3.03
C ASN A 450 -18.64 -22.88 -3.88
N GLU A 451 -19.76 -22.41 -3.30
CA GLU A 451 -21.04 -22.28 -3.98
C GLU A 451 -21.10 -21.00 -4.81
N TRP A 452 -20.54 -19.91 -4.32
CA TRP A 452 -20.72 -18.61 -4.93
C TRP A 452 -19.44 -17.96 -5.50
N LEU A 453 -18.24 -18.32 -5.04
CA LEU A 453 -17.04 -17.81 -5.70
C LEU A 453 -16.98 -18.26 -7.15
N PRO A 454 -16.68 -17.36 -8.09
CA PRO A 454 -16.51 -17.74 -9.50
C PRO A 454 -15.49 -18.88 -9.67
N PRO A 455 -15.72 -19.83 -10.60
CA PRO A 455 -14.80 -20.96 -10.83
C PRO A 455 -13.36 -20.55 -11.05
N HIS A 456 -13.14 -19.44 -11.77
CA HIS A 456 -11.80 -18.86 -11.96
C HIS A 456 -11.06 -18.64 -10.64
N LEU A 457 -11.73 -18.16 -9.59
CA LEU A 457 -11.11 -17.91 -8.28
C LEU A 457 -11.08 -19.16 -7.42
N LYS A 458 -12.22 -19.84 -7.22
CA LYS A 458 -12.32 -20.96 -6.25
C LYS A 458 -11.40 -22.12 -6.59
N ASP A 459 -11.36 -22.53 -7.87
CA ASP A 459 -10.60 -23.71 -8.27
C ASP A 459 -9.10 -23.46 -8.16
N LYS A 460 -8.66 -22.24 -8.51
CA LYS A 460 -7.25 -21.86 -8.37
C LYS A 460 -6.85 -21.62 -6.93
N LEU A 461 -7.72 -21.04 -6.09
CA LEU A 461 -7.47 -20.92 -4.65
C LEU A 461 -7.31 -22.30 -4.02
N LYS A 462 -8.17 -23.25 -4.33
CA LYS A 462 -8.12 -24.60 -3.78
C LYS A 462 -6.80 -25.30 -4.07
N LYS A 463 -6.43 -25.39 -5.36
CA LYS A 463 -5.14 -25.94 -5.79
C LYS A 463 -3.97 -25.14 -5.20
N GLY A 464 -4.07 -23.82 -5.17
CA GLY A 464 -3.07 -22.93 -4.62
C GLY A 464 -2.81 -23.16 -3.13
N PHE A 465 -3.85 -23.37 -2.32
CA PHE A 465 -3.71 -23.71 -0.91
C PHE A 465 -3.01 -25.07 -0.71
N GLU A 466 -3.33 -26.06 -1.53
CA GLU A 466 -2.66 -27.36 -1.48
C GLU A 466 -1.16 -27.22 -1.76
N GLU A 467 -0.78 -26.44 -2.78
CA GLU A 467 0.63 -26.16 -3.09
C GLU A 467 1.33 -25.35 -1.99
N ILE A 468 0.66 -24.34 -1.43
CA ILE A 468 1.18 -23.57 -0.30
C ILE A 468 1.45 -24.48 0.90
N ASN A 469 0.51 -25.38 1.21
CA ASN A 469 0.65 -26.29 2.35
C ASN A 469 1.80 -27.30 2.20
N LYS A 470 2.21 -27.65 0.97
CA LYS A 470 3.42 -28.48 0.75
C LYS A 470 4.68 -27.77 1.25
N ASN A 471 4.78 -26.46 1.03
CA ASN A 471 5.94 -25.65 1.41
C ASN A 471 5.84 -25.11 2.85
N MET A 472 4.62 -24.90 3.34
CA MET A 472 4.29 -24.41 4.68
C MET A 472 3.39 -25.41 5.38
N LYS A 473 3.93 -26.57 5.76
CA LYS A 473 3.17 -27.65 6.41
C LYS A 473 2.42 -27.14 7.64
N GLY A 474 1.09 -27.36 7.66
CA GLY A 474 0.20 -26.88 8.70
C GLY A 474 -0.48 -25.54 8.37
N PHE A 475 -0.25 -24.96 7.19
CA PHE A 475 -1.00 -23.81 6.71
C PHE A 475 -2.49 -24.13 6.57
N ILE A 476 -2.83 -25.30 6.00
CA ILE A 476 -4.19 -25.82 6.00
C ILE A 476 -4.42 -26.52 7.35
N CYS A 477 -5.18 -25.88 8.22
CA CYS A 477 -5.56 -26.41 9.54
C CYS A 477 -6.96 -25.95 9.93
N SER A 478 -7.52 -26.52 11.01
CA SER A 478 -8.84 -26.16 11.52
C SER A 478 -8.91 -24.74 12.10
N ASP A 479 -7.77 -24.20 12.50
CA ASP A 479 -7.68 -22.86 13.09
C ASP A 479 -7.49 -21.76 12.04
N ALA A 480 -7.34 -22.12 10.76
CA ALA A 480 -7.26 -21.19 9.63
C ALA A 480 -8.65 -20.81 9.15
N VAL A 481 -8.96 -19.52 9.17
CA VAL A 481 -10.23 -18.96 8.70
C VAL A 481 -10.03 -18.17 7.42
N MET A 482 -10.79 -18.51 6.38
CA MET A 482 -10.93 -17.72 5.17
C MET A 482 -12.05 -16.72 5.37
N ILE A 483 -11.79 -15.46 5.09
CA ILE A 483 -12.74 -14.35 5.15
C ILE A 483 -12.77 -13.69 3.78
N ALA A 484 -13.93 -13.60 3.16
CA ALA A 484 -14.08 -13.05 1.82
C ALA A 484 -14.76 -11.67 1.87
N ILE A 485 -14.40 -10.79 0.96
CA ILE A 485 -13.57 -10.97 -0.22
C ILE A 485 -12.42 -9.95 -0.25
N GLU A 486 -11.27 -10.29 -0.74
CA GLU A 486 -10.15 -9.39 -1.00
C GLU A 486 -10.05 -9.11 -2.49
N THR A 487 -10.36 -7.89 -2.96
CA THR A 487 -10.40 -7.51 -4.37
C THR A 487 -9.55 -6.29 -4.69
N ARG A 488 -9.04 -5.63 -3.64
CA ARG A 488 -8.36 -4.33 -3.78
C ARG A 488 -6.85 -4.42 -3.64
N THR A 489 -6.25 -5.43 -4.27
CA THR A 489 -4.80 -5.62 -4.32
C THR A 489 -4.11 -4.62 -5.25
N SER A 490 -4.80 -4.21 -6.32
CA SER A 490 -4.39 -3.17 -7.28
C SER A 490 -5.60 -2.71 -8.10
N THR A 491 -5.41 -1.66 -8.91
CA THR A 491 -6.47 -1.23 -9.82
C THR A 491 -6.58 -2.16 -11.03
N PRO A 492 -7.80 -2.50 -11.50
CA PRO A 492 -8.03 -3.21 -12.76
C PRO A 492 -7.94 -2.32 -14.00
N VAL A 493 -7.75 -1.00 -13.83
CA VAL A 493 -7.69 0.00 -14.89
C VAL A 493 -6.42 0.84 -14.73
N ARG A 494 -5.78 1.16 -15.84
CA ARG A 494 -4.68 2.14 -15.89
C ARG A 494 -5.14 3.38 -16.60
N ILE A 495 -4.82 4.56 -16.05
CA ILE A 495 -4.96 5.83 -16.74
C ILE A 495 -3.66 6.08 -17.48
N LEU A 496 -3.71 6.02 -18.81
CA LEU A 496 -2.54 6.14 -19.66
C LEU A 496 -1.93 7.53 -19.56
N ARG A 497 -0.62 7.58 -19.46
CA ARG A 497 0.14 8.83 -19.47
C ARG A 497 1.29 8.77 -20.45
N ASP A 498 1.63 9.89 -20.99
CA ASP A 498 2.79 10.06 -21.84
C ASP A 498 4.09 9.75 -21.08
N LYS A 499 5.06 9.13 -21.76
CA LYS A 499 6.32 8.71 -21.13
C LYS A 499 7.31 9.86 -20.93
N GLU A 500 7.19 10.91 -21.73
CA GLU A 500 8.15 12.02 -21.77
C GLU A 500 7.75 13.16 -20.82
N ASN A 501 6.42 13.35 -20.60
CA ASN A 501 5.91 14.45 -19.80
C ASN A 501 4.94 14.05 -18.68
N CYS A 502 4.59 12.76 -18.55
CA CYS A 502 3.64 12.22 -17.58
C CYS A 502 2.21 12.78 -17.66
N GLN A 503 1.83 13.53 -18.68
CA GLN A 503 0.45 13.96 -18.89
C GLN A 503 -0.44 12.79 -19.29
N CYS A 504 -1.72 12.89 -18.97
CA CYS A 504 -2.74 11.95 -19.42
C CYS A 504 -2.81 11.93 -20.95
N GLN A 505 -2.79 10.76 -21.57
CA GLN A 505 -2.90 10.64 -23.02
C GLN A 505 -4.24 11.22 -23.48
N GLY A 506 -4.18 12.19 -24.41
CA GLY A 506 -5.36 12.86 -24.96
C GLY A 506 -6.03 13.89 -24.06
N ILE A 507 -5.48 14.18 -22.86
CA ILE A 507 -5.99 15.21 -21.95
C ILE A 507 -4.81 16.03 -21.39
N LYS A 508 -4.62 17.25 -21.90
CA LYS A 508 -3.55 18.16 -21.48
C LYS A 508 -3.79 18.71 -20.07
N ASN A 509 -2.71 19.03 -19.37
CA ASN A 509 -2.67 19.56 -17.99
C ASN A 509 -3.28 18.64 -16.93
N LEU A 510 -3.56 17.37 -17.27
CA LEU A 510 -3.95 16.32 -16.33
C LEU A 510 -2.79 15.36 -16.13
N TYR A 511 -2.41 15.12 -14.88
CA TYR A 511 -1.24 14.32 -14.51
C TYR A 511 -1.66 13.16 -13.60
N PRO A 512 -1.97 11.96 -14.14
CA PRO A 512 -2.31 10.78 -13.34
C PRO A 512 -1.12 10.33 -12.50
N ALA A 513 -1.30 10.14 -11.19
CA ALA A 513 -0.25 9.76 -10.26
C ALA A 513 -0.66 8.64 -9.30
N GLY A 514 0.30 7.86 -8.86
CA GLY A 514 0.14 6.89 -7.79
C GLY A 514 -0.56 5.60 -8.21
N GLU A 515 -1.17 4.94 -7.23
CA GLU A 515 -1.78 3.63 -7.39
C GLU A 515 -3.06 3.69 -8.23
N GLY A 516 -3.85 4.76 -8.10
CA GLY A 516 -5.06 4.96 -8.90
C GLY A 516 -4.79 5.09 -10.39
N SER A 517 -3.65 5.64 -10.77
CA SER A 517 -3.25 5.70 -12.17
C SER A 517 -2.68 4.36 -12.71
N GLY A 518 -2.45 3.37 -11.83
CA GLY A 518 -1.96 2.04 -12.21
C GLY A 518 -0.43 1.91 -12.33
N TYR A 519 0.33 2.89 -11.84
CA TYR A 519 1.80 2.90 -11.93
C TYR A 519 2.53 2.57 -10.63
N SER A 520 1.84 2.50 -9.51
CA SER A 520 2.40 2.11 -8.21
C SER A 520 1.51 1.09 -7.50
N GLY A 521 1.95 0.57 -6.37
CA GLY A 521 1.20 -0.45 -5.61
C GLY A 521 1.60 -0.48 -4.14
N GLY A 522 1.77 0.69 -3.51
CA GLY A 522 2.08 0.82 -2.09
C GLY A 522 2.56 2.22 -1.74
N ILE A 523 2.78 2.49 -0.46
CA ILE A 523 3.05 3.82 0.10
C ILE A 523 4.28 4.48 -0.56
N VAL A 524 5.45 3.82 -0.50
CA VAL A 524 6.70 4.40 -1.02
C VAL A 524 6.68 4.54 -2.54
N SER A 525 6.17 3.53 -3.26
CA SER A 525 6.08 3.63 -4.72
C SER A 525 5.10 4.71 -5.19
N SER A 526 4.02 4.96 -4.45
CA SER A 526 3.09 6.06 -4.72
C SER A 526 3.72 7.42 -4.40
N ALA A 527 4.45 7.53 -3.30
CA ALA A 527 5.19 8.74 -2.95
C ALA A 527 6.22 9.11 -4.03
N MET A 528 7.03 8.12 -4.47
CA MET A 528 7.99 8.31 -5.56
C MET A 528 7.32 8.70 -6.88
N ASP A 529 6.17 8.12 -7.19
CA ASP A 529 5.44 8.43 -8.43
C ASP A 529 4.84 9.84 -8.37
N GLY A 530 4.37 10.30 -7.21
CA GLY A 530 3.95 11.68 -6.98
C GLY A 530 5.08 12.70 -7.20
N GLU A 531 6.28 12.43 -6.65
CA GLU A 531 7.46 13.26 -6.91
C GLU A 531 7.88 13.23 -8.38
N LEU A 532 7.84 12.05 -9.02
CA LEU A 532 8.17 11.90 -10.44
C LEU A 532 7.28 12.74 -11.33
N VAL A 533 5.97 12.62 -11.15
CA VAL A 533 4.96 13.39 -11.91
C VAL A 533 5.17 14.89 -11.72
N CYS A 534 5.44 15.33 -10.49
CA CYS A 534 5.77 16.73 -10.22
C CYS A 534 7.03 17.21 -10.93
N ASN A 535 8.08 16.38 -11.02
CA ASN A 535 9.30 16.78 -11.73
C ASN A 535 9.02 17.07 -13.21
N PHE A 536 8.20 16.24 -13.86
CA PHE A 536 7.78 16.49 -15.24
C PHE A 536 6.89 17.72 -15.37
N LEU A 537 5.91 17.88 -14.49
CA LEU A 537 5.05 19.07 -14.46
C LEU A 537 5.88 20.33 -14.30
N LEU A 538 6.86 20.35 -13.39
CA LEU A 538 7.74 21.50 -13.15
C LEU A 538 8.64 21.84 -14.35
N SER A 539 8.88 20.92 -15.27
CA SER A 539 9.61 21.22 -16.52
C SER A 539 8.72 21.85 -17.60
N THR A 540 7.41 21.86 -17.41
CA THR A 540 6.43 22.44 -18.36
C THR A 540 5.79 23.74 -17.86
N LEU A 541 5.94 24.10 -16.59
CA LEU A 541 5.56 25.39 -16.01
C LEU A 541 6.66 26.45 -16.17
#